data_f58e1b0d8f0edb1f29619ac39889018c
#
_entry.id   f58e1b0d8f0edb1f29619ac39889018c
#
_cell.length_a   1.000
_cell.length_b   1.000
_cell.length_c   1.000
_cell.angle_alpha   90.00
_cell.angle_beta   90.00
_cell.angle_gamma   90.00
#
_symmetry.space_group_name_H-M   'P 1'
#
loop_
_entity.id
_entity.type
_entity.pdbx_description
1 polymer ?
#
loop_
_entity_poly.entity_id
_entity_poly.type
_entity_poly.pdbx_seq_one_letter_code
_entity_poly.pdbx_strand_id
1 'polypeptide(L)'
;MIELKNISKKIQDKSILKNISLNVEDGEFVAIVGESGSGKTTLLNIIGHLESKDSGEIQIDHKNHQTKKEIMLLRRETLGFIFQNYLLMENETVLENLSISKGVKHEIITQQLQYVGLGESYLSQKVYQLSGGEKQRVAITRILLKPFQLLLADEPTGNLDKKNKQKIITLFLELKKQGKTIICVTHDQEIAEKADRVIRIEEGEIR
;
A
#
# COMPACT_ATOMS: atom_id res chain seq x y z
N MET A 1 -11.03 11.51 -0.35
CA MET A 1 -10.04 12.60 -0.58
C MET A 1 -8.98 12.61 0.52
N ILE A 2 -7.71 12.82 0.15
CA ILE A 2 -6.60 12.92 1.11
C ILE A 2 -6.00 14.31 0.96
N GLU A 3 -5.81 15.00 2.08
CA GLU A 3 -5.17 16.32 2.12
C GLU A 3 -4.03 16.32 3.11
N LEU A 4 -2.84 16.68 2.64
CA LEU A 4 -1.64 16.91 3.44
C LEU A 4 -1.30 18.39 3.42
N LYS A 5 -1.06 18.99 4.58
CA LYS A 5 -0.65 20.41 4.72
C LYS A 5 0.63 20.50 5.51
N ASN A 6 1.70 20.98 4.87
CA ASN A 6 2.99 21.31 5.49
C ASN A 6 3.59 20.17 6.34
N ILE A 7 3.47 18.92 5.85
CA ILE A 7 4.00 17.75 6.55
C ILE A 7 5.53 17.83 6.59
N SER A 8 6.07 17.78 7.79
CA SER A 8 7.51 17.68 8.00
C SER A 8 7.86 16.53 8.93
N LYS A 9 9.01 15.92 8.69
CA LYS A 9 9.52 14.78 9.46
C LYS A 9 11.04 14.84 9.57
N LYS A 10 11.55 14.67 10.78
CA LYS A 10 12.97 14.44 11.07
C LYS A 10 13.15 13.04 11.66
N ILE A 11 14.26 12.42 11.34
CA ILE A 11 14.72 11.18 11.99
C ILE A 11 16.12 11.49 12.52
N GLN A 12 16.27 11.48 13.84
CA GLN A 12 17.44 12.04 14.51
C GLN A 12 17.64 13.51 14.07
N ASP A 13 18.81 13.87 13.56
CA ASP A 13 19.12 15.23 13.12
C ASP A 13 18.86 15.46 11.61
N LYS A 14 18.46 14.41 10.86
CA LYS A 14 18.24 14.49 9.42
C LYS A 14 16.77 14.84 9.11
N SER A 15 16.55 15.92 8.37
CA SER A 15 15.25 16.26 7.81
C SER A 15 14.93 15.32 6.65
N ILE A 16 13.87 14.52 6.80
CA ILE A 16 13.43 13.53 5.81
C ILE A 16 12.33 14.09 4.91
N LEU A 17 11.38 14.83 5.50
CA LEU A 17 10.32 15.55 4.76
C LEU A 17 10.29 17.00 5.21
N LYS A 18 10.09 17.90 4.24
CA LYS A 18 10.15 19.36 4.44
C LYS A 18 8.91 20.00 3.82
N ASN A 19 7.94 20.36 4.67
CA ASN A 19 6.73 21.10 4.28
C ASN A 19 5.96 20.48 3.09
N ILE A 20 5.81 19.16 3.05
CA ILE A 20 5.07 18.47 2.01
C ILE A 20 3.59 18.84 2.09
N SER A 21 3.05 19.38 1.01
CA SER A 21 1.63 19.61 0.82
C SER A 21 1.15 18.90 -0.44
N LEU A 22 0.07 18.13 -0.32
CA LEU A 22 -0.41 17.24 -1.37
C LEU A 22 -1.90 16.97 -1.18
N ASN A 23 -2.66 17.07 -2.27
CA ASN A 23 -4.04 16.59 -2.33
C ASN A 23 -4.13 15.39 -3.27
N VAL A 24 -4.92 14.40 -2.89
CA VAL A 24 -5.26 13.25 -3.74
C VAL A 24 -6.77 13.09 -3.75
N GLU A 25 -7.35 13.07 -4.95
CA GLU A 25 -8.79 12.97 -5.14
C GLU A 25 -9.28 11.52 -5.00
N ASP A 26 -10.57 11.33 -4.75
CA ASP A 26 -11.17 10.01 -4.70
C ASP A 26 -11.10 9.33 -6.07
N GLY A 27 -10.67 8.07 -6.09
CA GLY A 27 -10.48 7.30 -7.31
C GLY A 27 -9.23 7.65 -8.12
N GLU A 28 -8.39 8.60 -7.64
CA GLU A 28 -7.14 8.98 -8.27
C GLU A 28 -6.06 7.91 -8.03
N PHE A 29 -5.29 7.60 -9.06
CA PHE A 29 -4.07 6.81 -8.95
C PHE A 29 -2.85 7.74 -9.04
N VAL A 30 -2.15 7.91 -7.92
CA VAL A 30 -0.95 8.74 -7.80
C VAL A 30 0.28 7.85 -7.66
N ALA A 31 1.30 8.08 -8.50
CA ALA A 31 2.62 7.50 -8.33
C ALA A 31 3.56 8.52 -7.67
N ILE A 32 4.26 8.11 -6.63
CA ILE A 32 5.31 8.90 -5.96
C ILE A 32 6.66 8.31 -6.36
N VAL A 33 7.46 9.12 -7.05
CA VAL A 33 8.78 8.73 -7.56
C VAL A 33 9.90 9.58 -6.95
N GLY A 34 11.14 9.13 -7.06
CA GLY A 34 12.32 9.86 -6.58
C GLY A 34 13.45 8.90 -6.21
N GLU A 35 14.61 9.43 -5.87
CA GLU A 35 15.78 8.63 -5.50
C GLU A 35 15.57 7.83 -4.20
N SER A 36 16.40 6.80 -4.00
CA SER A 36 16.42 6.09 -2.71
C SER A 36 16.79 7.05 -1.58
N GLY A 37 16.04 6.98 -0.48
CA GLY A 37 16.25 7.86 0.67
C GLY A 37 15.65 9.27 0.54
N SER A 38 14.90 9.60 -0.53
CA SER A 38 14.25 10.91 -0.70
C SER A 38 13.04 11.15 0.22
N GLY A 39 12.58 10.14 1.00
CA GLY A 39 11.47 10.27 1.95
C GLY A 39 10.13 9.65 1.49
N LYS A 40 10.06 8.99 0.32
CA LYS A 40 8.81 8.43 -0.24
C LYS A 40 8.11 7.45 0.70
N THR A 41 8.82 6.43 1.17
CA THR A 41 8.29 5.43 2.13
C THR A 41 7.85 6.08 3.43
N THR A 42 8.64 7.06 3.94
CA THR A 42 8.28 7.83 5.13
C THR A 42 6.97 8.59 4.91
N LEU A 43 6.81 9.25 3.77
CA LEU A 43 5.56 9.95 3.43
C LEU A 43 4.39 8.97 3.36
N LEU A 44 4.55 7.83 2.68
CA LEU A 44 3.52 6.79 2.59
C LEU A 44 3.12 6.26 3.98
N ASN A 45 4.10 6.00 4.85
CA ASN A 45 3.86 5.55 6.23
C ASN A 45 3.13 6.62 7.07
N ILE A 46 3.45 7.89 6.87
CA ILE A 46 2.78 9.00 7.56
C ILE A 46 1.32 9.12 7.08
N ILE A 47 1.04 9.01 5.78
CA ILE A 47 -0.33 8.99 5.23
C ILE A 47 -1.11 7.83 5.85
N GLY A 48 -0.51 6.66 5.98
CA GLY A 48 -1.11 5.48 6.60
C GLY A 48 -1.16 5.48 8.12
N HIS A 49 -0.72 6.56 8.77
CA HIS A 49 -0.55 6.67 10.22
C HIS A 49 0.32 5.58 10.83
N LEU A 50 1.19 4.93 10.06
CA LEU A 50 2.18 3.94 10.53
C LEU A 50 3.36 4.61 11.20
N GLU A 51 3.66 5.84 10.82
CA GLU A 51 4.69 6.70 11.37
C GLU A 51 4.11 8.07 11.74
N SER A 52 4.62 8.70 12.81
CA SER A 52 4.21 10.03 13.21
C SER A 52 4.90 11.10 12.37
N LYS A 53 4.18 12.14 12.01
CA LYS A 53 4.74 13.40 11.51
C LYS A 53 5.20 14.27 12.69
N ASP A 54 6.12 15.20 12.44
CA ASP A 54 6.56 16.17 13.47
C ASP A 54 5.73 17.46 13.40
N SER A 55 5.29 17.87 12.20
CA SER A 55 4.41 19.01 12.00
C SER A 55 3.49 18.84 10.79
N GLY A 56 2.54 19.74 10.62
CA GLY A 56 1.56 19.76 9.55
C GLY A 56 0.27 18.99 9.90
N GLU A 57 -0.62 18.87 8.93
CA GLU A 57 -1.94 18.23 9.10
C GLU A 57 -2.20 17.18 8.03
N ILE A 58 -2.92 16.11 8.39
CA ILE A 58 -3.37 15.07 7.48
C ILE A 58 -4.87 14.90 7.66
N GLN A 59 -5.61 15.00 6.57
CA GLN A 59 -7.01 14.66 6.52
C GLN A 59 -7.23 13.51 5.52
N ILE A 60 -8.00 12.52 5.94
CA ILE A 60 -8.50 11.43 5.10
C ILE A 60 -10.02 11.46 5.23
N ASP A 61 -10.74 11.53 4.11
CA ASP A 61 -12.19 11.70 4.06
C ASP A 61 -12.68 12.90 4.90
N HIS A 62 -11.97 14.05 4.77
CA HIS A 62 -12.24 15.30 5.49
C HIS A 62 -12.14 15.20 7.02
N LYS A 63 -11.46 14.17 7.55
CA LYS A 63 -11.29 13.93 8.99
C LYS A 63 -9.82 13.88 9.37
N ASN A 64 -9.51 14.54 10.49
CA ASN A 64 -8.23 14.40 11.18
C ASN A 64 -8.30 13.23 12.15
N HIS A 65 -7.67 12.10 11.82
CA HIS A 65 -7.63 10.92 12.68
C HIS A 65 -6.54 11.08 13.74
N GLN A 66 -6.91 11.41 14.98
CA GLN A 66 -5.96 11.74 16.04
C GLN A 66 -5.90 10.67 17.15
N THR A 67 -7.02 10.03 17.42
CA THR A 67 -7.08 9.02 18.48
C THR A 67 -6.65 7.65 17.98
N LYS A 68 -6.07 6.83 18.88
CA LYS A 68 -5.71 5.44 18.57
C LYS A 68 -6.90 4.64 18.02
N LYS A 69 -8.12 4.90 18.53
CA LYS A 69 -9.34 4.23 18.08
C LYS A 69 -9.72 4.61 16.65
N GLU A 70 -9.65 5.89 16.30
CA GLU A 70 -9.93 6.38 14.93
C GLU A 70 -8.91 5.82 13.94
N ILE A 71 -7.61 5.85 14.28
CA ILE A 71 -6.54 5.30 13.44
C ILE A 71 -6.73 3.78 13.25
N MET A 72 -7.12 3.04 14.30
CA MET A 72 -7.38 1.61 14.19
C MET A 72 -8.57 1.33 13.25
N LEU A 73 -9.66 2.10 13.34
CA LEU A 73 -10.81 1.99 12.45
C LEU A 73 -10.44 2.34 11.01
N LEU A 74 -9.71 3.43 10.80
CA LEU A 74 -9.22 3.87 9.50
C LEU A 74 -8.40 2.74 8.83
N ARG A 75 -7.45 2.14 9.54
CA ARG A 75 -6.63 1.03 9.01
C ARG A 75 -7.44 -0.23 8.74
N ARG A 76 -8.47 -0.50 9.54
CA ARG A 76 -9.31 -1.69 9.39
C ARG A 76 -10.29 -1.56 8.22
N GLU A 77 -10.87 -0.38 8.00
CA GLU A 77 -12.03 -0.22 7.14
C GLU A 77 -11.74 0.59 5.85
N THR A 78 -10.72 1.46 5.89
CA THR A 78 -10.43 2.39 4.78
C THR A 78 -9.10 2.14 4.10
N LEU A 79 -8.04 1.75 4.83
CA LEU A 79 -6.70 1.62 4.27
C LEU A 79 -6.35 0.19 3.88
N GLY A 80 -5.82 0.00 2.68
CA GLY A 80 -5.09 -1.19 2.25
C GLY A 80 -3.59 -0.89 2.18
N PHE A 81 -2.72 -1.84 2.55
CA PHE A 81 -1.26 -1.66 2.50
C PHE A 81 -0.59 -2.79 1.75
N ILE A 82 0.19 -2.45 0.73
CA ILE A 82 1.18 -3.34 0.12
C ILE A 82 2.55 -2.86 0.56
N PHE A 83 3.28 -3.71 1.27
CA PHE A 83 4.63 -3.42 1.75
C PHE A 83 5.67 -4.11 0.87
N GLN A 84 6.82 -3.49 0.70
CA GLN A 84 7.95 -4.05 -0.06
C GLN A 84 8.39 -5.42 0.48
N ASN A 85 8.32 -5.64 1.78
CA ASN A 85 8.70 -6.89 2.46
C ASN A 85 7.51 -7.82 2.77
N TYR A 86 6.35 -7.59 2.12
CA TYR A 86 5.11 -8.37 2.22
C TYR A 86 4.45 -8.42 3.60
N LEU A 87 5.20 -8.33 4.69
CA LEU A 87 4.77 -8.47 6.09
C LEU A 87 3.87 -9.70 6.30
N LEU A 88 4.31 -10.85 5.79
CA LEU A 88 3.69 -12.15 6.02
C LEU A 88 4.39 -12.88 7.18
N MET A 89 3.62 -13.70 7.89
CA MET A 89 4.16 -14.59 8.92
C MET A 89 4.81 -15.79 8.23
N GLU A 90 6.14 -15.78 8.13
CA GLU A 90 6.93 -16.73 7.33
C GLU A 90 6.72 -18.20 7.76
N ASN A 91 6.58 -18.44 9.07
CA ASN A 91 6.42 -19.79 9.64
C ASN A 91 4.97 -20.30 9.65
N GLU A 92 4.02 -19.45 9.26
CA GLU A 92 2.61 -19.80 9.17
C GLU A 92 2.21 -20.18 7.74
N THR A 93 1.10 -20.90 7.59
CA THR A 93 0.56 -21.22 6.28
C THR A 93 -0.03 -19.98 5.58
N VAL A 94 -0.24 -20.09 4.28
CA VAL A 94 -0.97 -19.08 3.51
C VAL A 94 -2.37 -18.88 4.11
N LEU A 95 -3.08 -19.95 4.45
CA LEU A 95 -4.40 -19.86 5.06
C LEU A 95 -4.37 -19.07 6.39
N GLU A 96 -3.41 -19.34 7.26
CA GLU A 96 -3.28 -18.64 8.53
C GLU A 96 -2.99 -17.14 8.32
N ASN A 97 -2.14 -16.79 7.35
CA ASN A 97 -1.88 -15.40 6.97
C ASN A 97 -3.12 -14.68 6.41
N LEU A 98 -3.98 -15.38 5.68
CA LEU A 98 -5.20 -14.81 5.09
C LEU A 98 -6.36 -14.76 6.09
N SER A 99 -6.37 -15.64 7.09
CA SER A 99 -7.41 -15.72 8.14
C SER A 99 -7.27 -14.66 9.25
N ILE A 100 -6.25 -13.79 9.20
CA ILE A 100 -6.10 -12.65 10.13
C ILE A 100 -7.34 -11.74 10.09
N SER A 101 -7.98 -11.60 8.94
CA SER A 101 -9.26 -10.90 8.78
C SER A 101 -10.38 -11.78 9.32
N LYS A 102 -10.76 -11.58 10.60
CA LYS A 102 -11.78 -12.38 11.28
C LYS A 102 -13.11 -12.39 10.52
N GLY A 103 -13.73 -13.57 10.42
CA GLY A 103 -15.07 -13.74 9.86
C GLY A 103 -15.11 -13.91 8.33
N VAL A 104 -13.97 -13.97 7.65
CA VAL A 104 -13.93 -14.28 6.22
C VAL A 104 -14.11 -15.78 6.01
N LYS A 105 -15.07 -16.15 5.18
CA LYS A 105 -15.35 -17.56 4.85
C LYS A 105 -14.23 -18.14 3.98
N HIS A 106 -13.97 -19.43 4.13
CA HIS A 106 -12.94 -20.17 3.38
C HIS A 106 -13.12 -20.04 1.86
N GLU A 107 -14.37 -20.09 1.39
CA GLU A 107 -14.70 -19.97 -0.03
C GLU A 107 -14.27 -18.61 -0.60
N ILE A 108 -14.42 -17.52 0.19
CA ILE A 108 -14.01 -16.17 -0.22
C ILE A 108 -12.47 -16.09 -0.27
N ILE A 109 -11.78 -16.70 0.70
CA ILE A 109 -10.31 -16.76 0.71
C ILE A 109 -9.83 -17.46 -0.56
N THR A 110 -10.39 -18.62 -0.89
CA THR A 110 -10.04 -19.41 -2.09
C THR A 110 -10.30 -18.61 -3.37
N GLN A 111 -11.45 -17.95 -3.48
CA GLN A 111 -11.78 -17.11 -4.64
C GLN A 111 -10.79 -15.95 -4.84
N GLN A 112 -10.46 -15.24 -3.75
CA GLN A 112 -9.51 -14.11 -3.85
C GLN A 112 -8.09 -14.61 -4.14
N LEU A 113 -7.70 -15.77 -3.63
CA LEU A 113 -6.41 -16.39 -3.94
C LEU A 113 -6.33 -16.79 -5.43
N GLN A 114 -7.41 -17.39 -5.97
CA GLN A 114 -7.50 -17.71 -7.40
C GLN A 114 -7.49 -16.47 -8.28
N TYR A 115 -8.16 -15.38 -7.86
CA TYR A 115 -8.18 -14.11 -8.58
C TYR A 115 -6.76 -13.54 -8.80
N VAL A 116 -5.86 -13.68 -7.82
CA VAL A 116 -4.46 -13.28 -7.98
C VAL A 116 -3.59 -14.35 -8.68
N GLY A 117 -4.19 -15.48 -9.12
CA GLY A 117 -3.52 -16.54 -9.88
C GLY A 117 -2.75 -17.53 -9.01
N LEU A 118 -3.19 -17.77 -7.78
CA LEU A 118 -2.72 -18.85 -6.91
C LEU A 118 -3.85 -19.89 -6.70
N GLY A 119 -3.53 -21.17 -6.85
CA GLY A 119 -4.50 -22.25 -6.64
C GLY A 119 -4.76 -22.54 -5.15
N GLU A 120 -5.83 -23.28 -4.86
CA GLU A 120 -6.19 -23.66 -3.49
C GLU A 120 -5.10 -24.47 -2.78
N SER A 121 -4.30 -25.25 -3.52
CA SER A 121 -3.17 -26.01 -2.98
C SER A 121 -2.12 -25.17 -2.25
N TYR A 122 -2.09 -23.86 -2.51
CA TYR A 122 -1.21 -22.95 -1.79
C TYR A 122 -1.63 -22.71 -0.35
N LEU A 123 -2.92 -22.88 -0.01
CA LEU A 123 -3.44 -22.57 1.32
C LEU A 123 -2.73 -23.31 2.46
N SER A 124 -2.30 -24.55 2.21
CA SER A 124 -1.58 -25.39 3.18
C SER A 124 -0.07 -25.17 3.20
N GLN A 125 0.49 -24.43 2.25
CA GLN A 125 1.92 -24.20 2.18
C GLN A 125 2.36 -23.14 3.21
N LYS A 126 3.56 -23.34 3.80
CA LYS A 126 4.20 -22.34 4.65
C LYS A 126 4.75 -21.20 3.79
N VAL A 127 4.64 -19.95 4.27
CA VAL A 127 5.03 -18.77 3.50
C VAL A 127 6.51 -18.76 3.13
N TYR A 128 7.40 -19.30 3.97
CA TYR A 128 8.83 -19.40 3.65
C TYR A 128 9.14 -20.26 2.41
N GLN A 129 8.22 -21.15 1.99
CA GLN A 129 8.36 -22.01 0.82
C GLN A 129 8.02 -21.30 -0.49
N LEU A 130 7.38 -20.13 -0.41
CA LEU A 130 6.90 -19.38 -1.56
C LEU A 130 8.02 -18.53 -2.20
N SER A 131 7.99 -18.41 -3.51
CA SER A 131 8.76 -17.42 -4.24
C SER A 131 8.32 -15.97 -3.88
N GLY A 132 9.17 -14.98 -4.14
CA GLY A 132 8.84 -13.57 -3.90
C GLY A 132 7.54 -13.12 -4.58
N GLY A 133 7.32 -13.57 -5.84
CA GLY A 133 6.08 -13.25 -6.56
C GLY A 133 4.83 -13.93 -5.98
N GLU A 134 4.95 -15.12 -5.40
CA GLU A 134 3.84 -15.80 -4.70
C GLU A 134 3.56 -15.12 -3.36
N LYS A 135 4.57 -14.76 -2.58
CA LYS A 135 4.44 -13.96 -1.35
C LYS A 135 3.72 -12.63 -1.62
N GLN A 136 4.07 -11.94 -2.69
CA GLN A 136 3.40 -10.71 -3.11
C GLN A 136 1.91 -10.93 -3.38
N ARG A 137 1.56 -11.99 -4.13
CA ARG A 137 0.15 -12.32 -4.41
C ARG A 137 -0.62 -12.70 -3.15
N VAL A 138 -0.01 -13.42 -2.21
CA VAL A 138 -0.62 -13.69 -0.90
C VAL A 138 -0.84 -12.39 -0.11
N ALA A 139 0.12 -11.49 -0.09
CA ALA A 139 -0.02 -10.18 0.57
C ALA A 139 -1.16 -9.34 -0.04
N ILE A 140 -1.30 -9.37 -1.36
CA ILE A 140 -2.41 -8.70 -2.07
C ILE A 140 -3.75 -9.38 -1.72
N THR A 141 -3.82 -10.72 -1.75
CA THR A 141 -5.03 -11.45 -1.35
C THR A 141 -5.49 -11.02 0.04
N ARG A 142 -4.57 -10.89 1.00
CA ARG A 142 -4.87 -10.42 2.36
C ARG A 142 -5.55 -9.05 2.38
N ILE A 143 -5.17 -8.15 1.46
CA ILE A 143 -5.80 -6.83 1.34
C ILE A 143 -7.20 -6.95 0.74
N LEU A 144 -7.38 -7.76 -0.31
CA LEU A 144 -8.66 -7.96 -0.97
C LEU A 144 -9.72 -8.62 -0.06
N LEU A 145 -9.30 -9.30 1.01
CA LEU A 145 -10.17 -9.92 2.01
C LEU A 145 -10.75 -8.95 3.05
N LYS A 146 -10.44 -7.68 2.99
CA LYS A 146 -10.99 -6.66 3.88
C LYS A 146 -11.50 -5.45 3.10
N PRO A 147 -12.42 -4.65 3.66
CA PRO A 147 -12.80 -3.39 3.04
C PRO A 147 -11.61 -2.42 3.00
N PHE A 148 -11.49 -1.67 1.90
CA PHE A 148 -10.61 -0.52 1.79
C PHE A 148 -11.10 0.43 0.69
N GLN A 149 -10.74 1.70 0.78
CA GLN A 149 -10.99 2.72 -0.24
C GLN A 149 -9.67 3.33 -0.73
N LEU A 150 -8.66 3.37 0.14
CA LEU A 150 -7.34 3.89 -0.18
C LEU A 150 -6.31 2.76 -0.10
N LEU A 151 -5.63 2.50 -1.20
CA LEU A 151 -4.50 1.58 -1.27
C LEU A 151 -3.20 2.37 -1.20
N LEU A 152 -2.37 2.03 -0.22
CA LEU A 152 -1.01 2.53 -0.06
C LEU A 152 -0.03 1.42 -0.44
N ALA A 153 0.75 1.60 -1.49
CA ALA A 153 1.67 0.59 -2.00
C ALA A 153 3.11 1.12 -2.00
N ASP A 154 4.01 0.39 -1.34
CA ASP A 154 5.43 0.68 -1.29
C ASP A 154 6.21 -0.35 -2.11
N GLU A 155 6.77 0.09 -3.24
CA GLU A 155 7.55 -0.72 -4.19
C GLU A 155 6.90 -2.08 -4.52
N PRO A 156 5.64 -2.09 -4.98
CA PRO A 156 4.85 -3.32 -5.11
C PRO A 156 5.38 -4.30 -6.16
N THR A 157 6.34 -3.89 -7.00
CA THR A 157 6.89 -4.70 -8.10
C THR A 157 8.39 -4.95 -8.00
N GLY A 158 9.06 -4.45 -6.95
CA GLY A 158 10.52 -4.40 -6.85
C GLY A 158 11.23 -5.76 -6.95
N ASN A 159 10.55 -6.87 -6.62
CA ASN A 159 11.13 -8.22 -6.63
C ASN A 159 10.39 -9.16 -7.60
N LEU A 160 9.67 -8.62 -8.59
CA LEU A 160 8.85 -9.39 -9.51
C LEU A 160 9.46 -9.49 -10.90
N ASP A 161 9.30 -10.66 -11.54
CA ASP A 161 9.52 -10.80 -12.96
C ASP A 161 8.48 -9.99 -13.78
N LYS A 162 8.76 -9.77 -15.05
CA LYS A 162 7.91 -8.97 -15.96
C LYS A 162 6.46 -9.44 -15.98
N LYS A 163 6.20 -10.77 -15.97
CA LYS A 163 4.85 -11.34 -16.03
C LYS A 163 4.04 -11.04 -14.76
N ASN A 164 4.67 -11.19 -13.59
CA ASN A 164 4.04 -10.91 -12.32
C ASN A 164 3.86 -9.39 -12.09
N LYS A 165 4.82 -8.56 -12.56
CA LYS A 165 4.66 -7.10 -12.59
C LYS A 165 3.39 -6.68 -13.34
N GLN A 166 3.17 -7.19 -14.56
CA GLN A 166 1.98 -6.86 -15.35
C GLN A 166 0.66 -7.22 -14.64
N LYS A 167 0.64 -8.32 -13.87
CA LYS A 167 -0.54 -8.66 -13.06
C LYS A 167 -0.82 -7.61 -11.98
N ILE A 168 0.22 -7.08 -11.32
CA ILE A 168 0.05 -6.02 -10.31
C ILE A 168 -0.47 -4.73 -10.95
N ILE A 169 0.09 -4.35 -12.11
CA ILE A 169 -0.38 -3.17 -12.86
C ILE A 169 -1.86 -3.34 -13.26
N THR A 170 -2.22 -4.50 -13.80
CA THR A 170 -3.61 -4.80 -14.18
C THR A 170 -4.53 -4.71 -12.96
N LEU A 171 -4.15 -5.29 -11.82
CA LEU A 171 -4.90 -5.21 -10.58
C LEU A 171 -5.11 -3.76 -10.13
N PHE A 172 -4.08 -2.91 -10.18
CA PHE A 172 -4.21 -1.49 -9.81
C PHE A 172 -5.21 -0.75 -10.71
N LEU A 173 -5.16 -1.02 -12.02
CA LEU A 173 -6.13 -0.44 -12.97
C LEU A 173 -7.55 -0.94 -12.73
N GLU A 174 -7.74 -2.20 -12.34
CA GLU A 174 -9.05 -2.75 -11.97
C GLU A 174 -9.58 -2.13 -10.67
N LEU A 175 -8.74 -2.00 -9.65
CA LEU A 175 -9.10 -1.33 -8.39
C LEU A 175 -9.47 0.14 -8.63
N LYS A 176 -8.70 0.86 -9.46
CA LYS A 176 -9.03 2.21 -9.89
C LYS A 176 -10.39 2.29 -10.59
N LYS A 177 -10.69 1.38 -11.53
CA LYS A 177 -12.00 1.31 -12.19
C LYS A 177 -13.15 1.06 -11.21
N GLN A 178 -12.88 0.40 -10.08
CA GLN A 178 -13.82 0.21 -8.96
C GLN A 178 -13.94 1.44 -8.05
N GLY A 179 -13.30 2.56 -8.39
CA GLY A 179 -13.31 3.81 -7.60
C GLY A 179 -12.37 3.82 -6.41
N LYS A 180 -11.40 2.88 -6.34
CA LYS A 180 -10.39 2.90 -5.28
C LYS A 180 -9.34 3.96 -5.57
N THR A 181 -8.95 4.70 -4.55
CA THR A 181 -7.82 5.64 -4.58
C THR A 181 -6.52 4.85 -4.35
N ILE A 182 -5.47 5.15 -5.12
CA ILE A 182 -4.19 4.45 -5.03
C ILE A 182 -3.06 5.45 -4.90
N ILE A 183 -2.21 5.28 -3.89
CA ILE A 183 -0.93 5.98 -3.77
C ILE A 183 0.16 4.91 -3.82
N CYS A 184 0.99 4.95 -4.84
CA CYS A 184 2.05 3.97 -5.07
C CYS A 184 3.42 4.65 -5.08
N VAL A 185 4.26 4.31 -4.12
CA VAL A 185 5.69 4.66 -4.16
C VAL A 185 6.38 3.65 -5.07
N THR A 186 7.09 4.13 -6.08
CA THR A 186 7.78 3.25 -7.02
C THR A 186 8.92 3.93 -7.76
N HIS A 187 9.90 3.13 -8.18
CA HIS A 187 10.91 3.51 -9.18
C HIS A 187 10.60 2.89 -10.57
N ASP A 188 9.49 2.16 -10.67
CA ASP A 188 9.07 1.48 -11.89
C ASP A 188 8.32 2.44 -12.82
N GLN A 189 8.91 2.71 -14.00
CA GLN A 189 8.34 3.62 -14.99
C GLN A 189 6.99 3.11 -15.54
N GLU A 190 6.82 1.78 -15.71
CA GLU A 190 5.57 1.22 -16.22
C GLU A 190 4.39 1.49 -15.26
N ILE A 191 4.62 1.47 -13.94
CA ILE A 191 3.60 1.86 -12.95
C ILE A 191 3.34 3.36 -13.01
N ALA A 192 4.41 4.17 -13.05
CA ALA A 192 4.29 5.63 -13.09
C ALA A 192 3.51 6.11 -14.32
N GLU A 193 3.72 5.49 -15.50
CA GLU A 193 3.00 5.79 -16.74
C GLU A 193 1.50 5.44 -16.70
N LYS A 194 1.08 4.55 -15.79
CA LYS A 194 -0.33 4.17 -15.62
C LYS A 194 -1.05 4.99 -14.55
N ALA A 195 -0.33 5.77 -13.77
CA ALA A 195 -0.90 6.69 -12.80
C ALA A 195 -1.54 7.91 -13.50
N ASP A 196 -2.55 8.50 -12.87
CA ASP A 196 -3.15 9.74 -13.33
C ASP A 196 -2.20 10.92 -13.13
N ARG A 197 -1.40 10.84 -12.07
CA ARG A 197 -0.45 11.88 -11.69
C ARG A 197 0.80 11.26 -11.09
N VAL A 198 1.94 11.82 -11.48
CA VAL A 198 3.25 11.47 -10.93
C VAL A 198 3.76 12.62 -10.07
N ILE A 199 4.14 12.32 -8.85
CA ILE A 199 4.72 13.25 -7.88
C ILE A 199 6.17 12.85 -7.67
N ARG A 200 7.07 13.80 -7.86
CA ARG A 200 8.50 13.57 -7.62
C ARG A 200 8.89 14.14 -6.27
N ILE A 201 9.56 13.32 -5.45
CA ILE A 201 10.14 13.75 -4.18
C ILE A 201 11.66 13.74 -4.32
N GLU A 202 12.27 14.90 -4.08
CA GLU A 202 13.73 15.11 -4.08
C GLU A 202 14.11 15.80 -2.78
N GLU A 203 15.08 15.25 -2.07
CA GLU A 203 15.60 15.83 -0.80
C GLU A 203 14.52 16.19 0.23
N GLY A 204 13.43 15.42 0.24
CA GLY A 204 12.31 15.62 1.17
C GLY A 204 11.29 16.67 0.76
N GLU A 205 11.34 17.17 -0.48
CA GLU A 205 10.43 18.18 -1.04
C GLU A 205 9.74 17.64 -2.31
N ILE A 206 8.52 18.12 -2.60
CA ILE A 206 7.83 17.87 -3.88
C ILE A 206 8.40 18.79 -4.95
N ARG A 207 8.71 18.21 -6.12
CA ARG A 207 9.23 18.91 -7.30
C ARG A 207 8.24 18.78 -8.48
#